data_78d8778d9bd3aea259fdb3e8edaad16e
#
_entry.id   78d8778d9bd3aea259fdb3e8edaad16e
#
_cell.length_a   1.000
_cell.length_b   1.000
_cell.length_c   1.000
_cell.angle_alpha   90.00
_cell.angle_beta   90.00
_cell.angle_gamma   90.00
#
_symmetry.space_group_name_H-M   'P 1'
#
loop_
_entity.id
_entity.type
_entity.pdbx_description
1 polymer ?
#
loop_
_entity_poly.entity_id
_entity_poly.type
_entity_poly.pdbx_seq_one_letter_code
_entity_poly.pdbx_strand_id
1 'polypeptide(L)'
;MFNHFLLPVDDYTLEHADFARLSALAKRDGARITLAHVSDPLPPTFYLQNGFGGDYITIPDHRRACESYAARMFRSVTERLAPGITIDHVHVFNGDVTEGIMEAAKKSAADVILMTSHKRSGFKALLLGSETREVMTESRLPVLVL
;
A
#
# COMPACT_ATOMS: atom_id res chain seq x y z
N MET A 1 -1.57 13.64 17.34
CA MET A 1 -0.22 13.13 17.63
C MET A 1 0.61 12.94 16.36
N PHE A 2 0.14 12.13 15.41
CA PHE A 2 0.76 12.03 14.10
C PHE A 2 0.17 13.04 13.13
N ASN A 3 0.99 13.57 12.23
CA ASN A 3 0.56 14.59 11.27
C ASN A 3 0.41 14.05 9.85
N HIS A 4 1.08 12.93 9.56
CA HIS A 4 1.12 12.39 8.22
C HIS A 4 1.22 10.86 8.22
N PHE A 5 0.14 10.22 7.84
CA PHE A 5 0.03 8.77 7.72
C PHE A 5 0.43 8.29 6.32
N LEU A 6 1.27 7.26 6.24
CA LEU A 6 1.44 6.47 5.03
C LEU A 6 0.54 5.24 5.12
N LEU A 7 -0.31 5.03 4.15
CA LEU A 7 -1.15 3.84 4.01
C LEU A 7 -0.76 3.09 2.74
N PRO A 8 0.01 2.01 2.85
CA PRO A 8 0.20 1.09 1.73
C PRO A 8 -1.14 0.45 1.34
N VAL A 9 -1.45 0.46 0.06
CA VAL A 9 -2.73 -0.03 -0.47
C VAL A 9 -2.53 -1.08 -1.56
N ASP A 10 -3.32 -2.14 -1.45
CA ASP A 10 -3.46 -3.21 -2.41
C ASP A 10 -4.91 -3.72 -2.41
N ASP A 11 -5.20 -4.76 -3.16
CA ASP A 11 -6.55 -5.35 -3.19
C ASP A 11 -6.99 -5.83 -1.81
N TYR A 12 -6.07 -6.39 -1.03
CA TYR A 12 -6.37 -6.83 0.33
C TYR A 12 -6.78 -5.67 1.23
N THR A 13 -6.05 -4.57 1.19
CA THR A 13 -6.37 -3.34 1.94
C THR A 13 -7.73 -2.80 1.54
N LEU A 14 -8.02 -2.76 0.24
CA LEU A 14 -9.32 -2.28 -0.26
C LEU A 14 -10.49 -3.12 0.26
N GLU A 15 -10.32 -4.43 0.39
CA GLU A 15 -11.38 -5.33 0.85
C GLU A 15 -11.51 -5.38 2.38
N HIS A 16 -10.43 -5.26 3.13
CA HIS A 16 -10.39 -5.61 4.54
C HIS A 16 -10.08 -4.47 5.51
N ALA A 17 -9.58 -3.32 5.03
CA ALA A 17 -9.28 -2.21 5.92
C ALA A 17 -10.52 -1.60 6.56
N ASP A 18 -10.40 -1.22 7.82
CA ASP A 18 -11.42 -0.45 8.52
C ASP A 18 -11.29 1.04 8.20
N PHE A 19 -11.87 1.45 7.06
CA PHE A 19 -11.82 2.83 6.58
C PHE A 19 -12.49 3.82 7.52
N ALA A 20 -13.51 3.40 8.27
CA ALA A 20 -14.15 4.25 9.26
C ALA A 20 -13.19 4.58 10.39
N ARG A 21 -12.46 3.58 10.88
CA ARG A 21 -11.46 3.75 11.94
C ARG A 21 -10.24 4.56 11.46
N LEU A 22 -9.75 4.30 10.25
CA LEU A 22 -8.70 5.09 9.62
C LEU A 22 -9.09 6.56 9.50
N SER A 23 -10.30 6.82 9.03
CA SER A 23 -10.83 8.19 8.90
C SER A 23 -10.97 8.89 10.24
N ALA A 24 -11.48 8.18 11.25
CA ALA A 24 -11.61 8.73 12.61
C ALA A 24 -10.24 9.09 13.21
N LEU A 25 -9.24 8.23 13.00
CA LEU A 25 -7.87 8.45 13.47
C LEU A 25 -7.26 9.69 12.80
N ALA A 26 -7.34 9.79 11.48
CA ALA A 26 -6.81 10.92 10.73
C ALA A 26 -7.48 12.24 11.13
N LYS A 27 -8.79 12.24 11.28
CA LYS A 27 -9.54 13.44 11.70
C LYS A 27 -9.21 13.87 13.13
N ARG A 28 -9.08 12.90 14.05
CA ARG A 28 -8.72 13.19 15.45
C ARG A 28 -7.39 13.91 15.54
N ASP A 29 -6.41 13.47 14.76
CA ASP A 29 -5.05 14.01 14.78
C ASP A 29 -4.87 15.20 13.82
N GLY A 30 -5.86 15.51 12.97
CA GLY A 30 -5.73 16.51 11.92
C GLY A 30 -4.71 16.11 10.86
N ALA A 31 -4.50 14.80 10.69
CA ALA A 31 -3.45 14.25 9.86
C ALA A 31 -3.88 14.14 8.39
N ARG A 32 -2.91 14.29 7.50
CA ARG A 32 -3.04 13.93 6.09
C ARG A 32 -2.72 12.45 5.89
N ILE A 33 -3.19 11.88 4.80
CA ILE A 33 -2.89 10.49 4.42
C ILE A 33 -2.22 10.48 3.05
N THR A 34 -1.09 9.81 2.94
CA THR A 34 -0.53 9.43 1.64
C THR A 34 -0.84 7.96 1.38
N LEU A 35 -1.57 7.68 0.31
CA LEU A 35 -1.77 6.33 -0.20
C LEU A 35 -0.54 5.92 -0.99
N ALA A 36 0.02 4.76 -0.70
CA ALA A 36 1.18 4.24 -1.40
C ALA A 36 0.85 2.91 -2.07
N HIS A 37 1.27 2.73 -3.30
CA HIS A 37 1.23 1.44 -3.98
C HIS A 37 2.60 1.10 -4.55
N VAL A 38 3.02 -0.14 -4.37
CA VAL A 38 4.28 -0.68 -4.89
C VAL A 38 3.96 -1.67 -5.98
N SER A 39 4.51 -1.43 -7.17
CA SER A 39 4.41 -2.35 -8.31
C SER A 39 5.77 -2.92 -8.66
N ASP A 40 5.81 -4.19 -9.06
CA ASP A 40 7.01 -4.77 -9.64
C ASP A 40 7.32 -4.06 -10.98
N PRO A 41 8.56 -3.60 -11.20
CA PRO A 41 8.95 -2.95 -12.45
C PRO A 41 8.96 -3.88 -13.65
N LEU A 42 8.97 -5.20 -13.42
CA LEU A 42 9.04 -6.21 -14.47
C LEU A 42 7.72 -6.98 -14.58
N PRO A 43 7.26 -7.29 -15.82
CA PRO A 43 6.06 -8.10 -15.98
C PRO A 43 6.28 -9.52 -15.46
N PRO A 44 5.23 -10.21 -14.97
CA PRO A 44 5.34 -11.59 -14.50
C PRO A 44 5.97 -12.54 -15.52
N THR A 45 5.74 -12.31 -16.80
CA THR A 45 6.32 -13.09 -17.91
C THR A 45 7.84 -12.98 -17.99
N PHE A 46 8.44 -11.94 -17.45
CA PHE A 46 9.89 -11.78 -17.40
C PHE A 46 10.57 -12.85 -16.54
N TYR A 47 9.90 -13.31 -15.50
CA TYR A 47 10.42 -14.35 -14.59
C TYR A 47 10.17 -15.77 -15.11
N LEU A 48 9.37 -15.94 -16.15
CA LEU A 48 9.12 -17.22 -16.79
C LEU A 48 10.23 -17.48 -17.81
N GLN A 49 11.23 -18.27 -17.45
CA GLN A 49 12.42 -18.56 -18.31
C GLN A 49 12.13 -19.33 -19.60
N ASN A 50 10.92 -19.81 -19.82
CA ASN A 50 10.53 -20.58 -21.00
C ASN A 50 9.35 -19.91 -21.70
N GLY A 51 9.65 -18.89 -22.51
CA GLY A 51 8.69 -18.18 -23.35
C GLY A 51 8.18 -19.02 -24.51
N PHE A 52 7.50 -20.13 -24.25
CA PHE A 52 6.75 -20.85 -25.30
C PHE A 52 5.34 -20.26 -25.35
N GLY A 53 5.08 -19.40 -26.36
CA GLY A 53 3.76 -19.13 -26.91
C GLY A 53 2.84 -18.23 -26.08
N GLY A 54 3.35 -17.31 -25.26
CA GLY A 54 2.55 -16.30 -24.60
C GLY A 54 2.67 -14.93 -25.27
N ASP A 55 1.63 -14.11 -25.20
CA ASP A 55 1.71 -12.71 -25.59
C ASP A 55 2.76 -12.01 -24.72
N TYR A 56 3.81 -11.53 -25.35
CA TYR A 56 4.87 -10.80 -24.65
C TYR A 56 4.36 -9.41 -24.27
N ILE A 57 4.19 -9.17 -22.97
CA ILE A 57 3.94 -7.83 -22.45
C ILE A 57 5.28 -7.09 -22.43
N THR A 58 5.37 -5.98 -23.14
CA THR A 58 6.56 -5.14 -23.11
C THR A 58 6.69 -4.45 -21.74
N ILE A 59 7.92 -4.08 -21.35
CA ILE A 59 8.16 -3.34 -20.12
C ILE A 59 7.37 -2.02 -20.09
N PRO A 60 7.35 -1.19 -21.16
CA PRO A 60 6.53 0.01 -21.20
C PRO A 60 5.02 -0.26 -21.05
N ASP A 61 4.50 -1.34 -21.65
CA ASP A 61 3.09 -1.70 -21.54
C ASP A 61 2.74 -2.16 -20.12
N HIS A 62 3.61 -2.98 -19.53
CA HIS A 62 3.47 -3.39 -18.12
C HIS A 62 3.46 -2.16 -17.20
N ARG A 63 4.38 -1.23 -17.40
CA ARG A 63 4.45 0.00 -16.62
C ARG A 63 3.15 0.81 -16.70
N ARG A 64 2.62 1.02 -17.91
CA ARG A 64 1.34 1.69 -18.11
C ARG A 64 0.18 0.98 -17.42
N ALA A 65 0.15 -0.37 -17.49
CA ALA A 65 -0.86 -1.16 -16.80
C ALA A 65 -0.78 -0.99 -15.27
N CYS A 66 0.42 -0.98 -14.71
CA CYS A 66 0.65 -0.74 -13.28
C CYS A 66 0.22 0.68 -12.87
N GLU A 67 0.53 1.69 -13.67
CA GLU A 67 0.12 3.08 -13.42
C GLU A 67 -1.40 3.23 -13.43
N SER A 68 -2.08 2.60 -14.39
CA SER A 68 -3.55 2.59 -14.48
C SER A 68 -4.18 1.85 -13.31
N TYR A 69 -3.61 0.72 -12.90
CA TYR A 69 -4.05 -0.05 -11.74
C TYR A 69 -3.92 0.77 -10.45
N ALA A 70 -2.75 1.38 -10.22
CA ALA A 70 -2.51 2.22 -9.06
C ALA A 70 -3.48 3.41 -9.01
N ALA A 71 -3.73 4.07 -10.13
CA ALA A 71 -4.67 5.18 -10.20
C ALA A 71 -6.10 4.77 -9.82
N ARG A 72 -6.57 3.61 -10.28
CA ARG A 72 -7.87 3.06 -9.90
C ARG A 72 -7.91 2.69 -8.41
N MET A 73 -6.85 2.07 -7.90
CA MET A 73 -6.72 1.70 -6.49
C MET A 73 -6.80 2.93 -5.59
N PHE A 74 -6.03 3.96 -5.89
CA PHE A 74 -6.05 5.21 -5.13
C PHE A 74 -7.42 5.87 -5.12
N ARG A 75 -8.11 5.89 -6.25
CA ARG A 75 -9.47 6.41 -6.36
C ARG A 75 -10.43 5.61 -5.47
N SER A 76 -10.41 4.28 -5.58
CA SER A 76 -11.29 3.40 -4.81
C SER A 76 -11.08 3.55 -3.31
N VAL A 77 -9.84 3.65 -2.86
CA VAL A 77 -9.52 3.86 -1.43
C VAL A 77 -9.94 5.27 -0.98
N THR A 78 -9.67 6.29 -1.79
CA THR A 78 -10.06 7.67 -1.47
C THR A 78 -11.58 7.80 -1.27
N GLU A 79 -12.37 7.14 -2.10
CA GLU A 79 -13.84 7.13 -1.99
C GLU A 79 -14.34 6.43 -0.72
N ARG A 80 -13.55 5.57 -0.12
CA ARG A 80 -13.86 4.87 1.13
C ARG A 80 -13.49 5.68 2.38
N LEU A 81 -12.60 6.65 2.25
CA LEU A 81 -12.20 7.54 3.34
C LEU A 81 -13.23 8.67 3.52
N ALA A 82 -13.36 9.14 4.76
CA ALA A 82 -14.29 10.22 5.06
C ALA A 82 -13.86 11.53 4.40
N PRO A 83 -14.81 12.37 3.97
CA PRO A 83 -14.51 13.67 3.39
C PRO A 83 -13.79 14.59 4.38
N GLY A 84 -13.00 15.52 3.83
CA GLY A 84 -12.26 16.53 4.61
C GLY A 84 -10.88 16.07 5.08
N ILE A 85 -10.44 14.86 4.72
CA ILE A 85 -9.06 14.40 4.94
C ILE A 85 -8.23 14.76 3.70
N THR A 86 -7.07 15.37 3.92
CA THR A 86 -6.12 15.62 2.82
C THR A 86 -5.46 14.33 2.42
N ILE A 87 -5.60 13.95 1.14
CA ILE A 87 -5.09 12.66 0.61
C ILE A 87 -4.12 12.94 -0.54
N ASP A 88 -2.94 12.35 -0.44
CA ASP A 88 -1.91 12.33 -1.48
C ASP A 88 -1.66 10.90 -1.96
N HIS A 89 -0.95 10.76 -3.07
CA HIS A 89 -0.65 9.46 -3.68
C HIS A 89 0.84 9.35 -3.99
N VAL A 90 1.41 8.17 -3.75
CA VAL A 90 2.77 7.80 -4.16
C VAL A 90 2.74 6.41 -4.79
N HIS A 91 3.12 6.32 -6.05
CA HIS A 91 3.31 5.04 -6.74
C HIS A 91 4.80 4.77 -6.88
N VAL A 92 5.25 3.61 -6.41
CA VAL A 92 6.65 3.18 -6.42
C VAL A 92 6.78 1.92 -7.26
N PHE A 93 7.81 1.86 -8.10
CA PHE A 93 8.22 0.63 -8.76
C PHE A 93 9.42 0.04 -8.02
N ASN A 94 9.22 -1.11 -7.41
CA ASN A 94 10.27 -1.83 -6.70
C ASN A 94 9.92 -3.33 -6.68
N GLY A 95 10.90 -4.20 -6.93
CA GLY A 95 10.72 -5.65 -6.87
C GLY A 95 10.55 -6.19 -5.44
N ASP A 96 10.87 -5.41 -4.44
CA ASP A 96 10.66 -5.70 -3.02
C ASP A 96 9.60 -4.74 -2.45
N VAL A 97 8.48 -5.29 -1.99
CA VAL A 97 7.35 -4.50 -1.49
C VAL A 97 7.72 -3.71 -0.23
N THR A 98 8.42 -4.33 0.70
CA THR A 98 8.84 -3.67 1.95
C THR A 98 9.78 -2.50 1.66
N GLU A 99 10.77 -2.69 0.81
CA GLU A 99 11.67 -1.62 0.37
C GLU A 99 10.90 -0.50 -0.34
N GLY A 100 9.94 -0.85 -1.19
CA GLY A 100 9.05 0.11 -1.86
C GLY A 100 8.21 0.92 -0.88
N ILE A 101 7.71 0.32 0.18
CA ILE A 101 6.98 1.03 1.26
C ILE A 101 7.91 2.01 1.99
N MET A 102 9.16 1.60 2.29
CA MET A 102 10.14 2.50 2.90
C MET A 102 10.49 3.68 1.99
N GLU A 103 10.62 3.43 0.70
CA GLU A 103 10.83 4.48 -0.31
C GLU A 103 9.64 5.47 -0.34
N ALA A 104 8.41 4.97 -0.35
CA ALA A 104 7.20 5.78 -0.30
C ALA A 104 7.12 6.62 0.99
N ALA A 105 7.48 6.04 2.13
CA ALA A 105 7.53 6.74 3.40
C ALA A 105 8.52 7.92 3.37
N LYS A 106 9.68 7.70 2.79
CA LYS A 106 10.70 8.75 2.61
C LYS A 106 10.22 9.84 1.65
N LYS A 107 9.66 9.46 0.50
CA LYS A 107 9.16 10.41 -0.52
C LYS A 107 8.03 11.29 0.00
N SER A 108 7.13 10.73 0.79
CA SER A 108 5.98 11.45 1.35
C SER A 108 6.32 12.24 2.60
N ALA A 109 7.45 11.99 3.24
CA ALA A 109 7.79 12.50 4.57
C ALA A 109 6.73 12.14 5.62
N ALA A 110 6.15 10.95 5.53
CA ALA A 110 5.22 10.43 6.53
C ALA A 110 5.91 10.23 7.89
N ASP A 111 5.14 10.35 8.97
CA ASP A 111 5.64 10.18 10.33
C ASP A 111 5.16 8.88 11.01
N VAL A 112 4.27 8.15 10.36
CA VAL A 112 3.81 6.82 10.78
C VAL A 112 3.35 6.00 9.57
N ILE A 113 3.53 4.69 9.62
CA ILE A 113 3.02 3.75 8.63
C ILE A 113 1.81 3.02 9.21
N LEU A 114 0.69 3.02 8.47
CA LEU A 114 -0.50 2.26 8.83
C LEU A 114 -0.54 0.97 8.01
N MET A 115 -0.57 -0.18 8.67
CA MET A 115 -0.71 -1.48 8.02
C MET A 115 -2.06 -2.10 8.34
N THR A 116 -2.67 -2.74 7.35
CA THR A 116 -3.92 -3.47 7.54
C THR A 116 -3.63 -4.85 8.12
N SER A 117 -4.29 -5.19 9.22
CA SER A 117 -4.12 -6.50 9.85
C SER A 117 -4.78 -7.60 9.03
N HIS A 118 -4.15 -8.78 8.98
CA HIS A 118 -4.73 -9.98 8.41
C HIS A 118 -5.53 -10.71 9.50
N LYS A 119 -6.84 -10.42 9.61
CA LYS A 119 -7.75 -11.20 10.46
C LYS A 119 -8.26 -12.40 9.67
N ARG A 120 -7.79 -13.61 9.97
CA ARG A 120 -8.44 -14.81 9.49
C ARG A 120 -9.70 -15.06 10.32
N SER A 121 -10.83 -15.28 9.66
CA SER A 121 -12.08 -15.70 10.25
C SER A 121 -11.85 -16.94 11.15
N GLY A 122 -12.22 -16.85 12.43
CA GLY A 122 -12.14 -17.96 13.40
C GLY A 122 -10.93 -17.96 14.34
N PHE A 123 -9.95 -17.08 14.16
CA PHE A 123 -8.83 -16.95 15.11
C PHE A 123 -8.99 -15.72 16.00
N LYS A 124 -8.88 -15.92 17.33
CA LYS A 124 -8.90 -14.84 18.32
C LYS A 124 -7.60 -14.02 18.34
N ALA A 125 -6.54 -14.49 17.67
CA ALA A 125 -5.24 -13.83 17.63
C ALA A 125 -5.08 -12.99 16.35
N LEU A 126 -4.50 -11.82 16.50
CA LEU A 126 -4.07 -10.97 15.39
C LEU A 126 -2.92 -11.68 14.65
N LEU A 127 -3.17 -12.16 13.43
CA LEU A 127 -2.12 -12.70 12.60
C LEU A 127 -1.53 -11.56 11.75
N LEU A 128 -0.30 -11.18 12.06
CA LEU A 128 0.45 -10.26 11.22
C LEU A 128 0.93 -11.00 9.97
N GLY A 129 0.61 -10.46 8.79
CA GLY A 129 1.15 -10.95 7.52
C GLY A 129 2.68 -10.79 7.47
N SER A 130 3.34 -11.52 6.57
CA SER A 130 4.79 -11.45 6.39
C SER A 130 5.26 -10.04 6.07
N GLU A 131 4.57 -9.35 5.16
CA GLU A 131 4.85 -7.97 4.76
C GLU A 131 4.76 -7.00 5.96
N THR A 132 3.72 -7.10 6.77
CA THR A 132 3.59 -6.27 7.98
C THR A 132 4.76 -6.51 8.94
N ARG A 133 5.20 -7.77 9.13
CA ARG A 133 6.35 -8.09 9.99
C ARG A 133 7.65 -7.51 9.45
N GLU A 134 7.87 -7.61 8.15
CA GLU A 134 9.05 -7.03 7.49
C GLU A 134 9.07 -5.52 7.65
N VAL A 135 7.94 -4.86 7.35
CA VAL A 135 7.81 -3.40 7.55
C VAL A 135 8.10 -3.01 8.99
N MET A 136 7.56 -3.73 9.98
CA MET A 136 7.82 -3.47 11.40
C MET A 136 9.29 -3.66 11.79
N THR A 137 9.98 -4.58 11.13
CA THR A 137 11.41 -4.87 11.41
C THR A 137 12.32 -3.83 10.79
N GLU A 138 12.03 -3.38 9.58
CA GLU A 138 12.90 -2.50 8.80
C GLU A 138 12.60 -1.02 8.97
N SER A 139 11.38 -0.67 9.37
CA SER A 139 10.95 0.72 9.49
C SER A 139 11.62 1.43 10.66
N ARG A 140 12.09 2.65 10.40
CA ARG A 140 12.47 3.61 11.45
C ARG A 140 11.28 4.43 11.95
N LEU A 141 10.16 4.41 11.23
CA LEU A 141 8.93 5.05 11.64
C LEU A 141 8.10 4.11 12.51
N PRO A 142 7.29 4.65 13.42
CA PRO A 142 6.24 3.86 14.07
C PRO A 142 5.37 3.16 13.05
N VAL A 143 4.98 1.93 13.36
CA VAL A 143 4.04 1.15 12.54
C VAL A 143 2.79 0.87 13.35
N LEU A 144 1.66 1.33 12.88
CA LEU A 144 0.36 1.08 13.47
C LEU A 144 -0.39 0.05 12.65
N VAL A 145 -0.87 -1.00 13.30
CA VAL A 145 -1.63 -2.08 12.66
C VAL A 145 -3.10 -1.98 13.04
N LEU A 146 -3.98 -1.89 12.05
CA LEU A 146 -5.42 -1.71 12.22
C LEU A 146 -6.23 -2.87 11.62
#